data_6c95dd40b49d379b0622c69cfcb457b8
#
_entry.id   6c95dd40b49d379b0622c69cfcb457b8
#
_cell.length_a   1.000
_cell.length_b   1.000
_cell.length_c   1.000
_cell.angle_alpha   90.00
_cell.angle_beta   90.00
_cell.angle_gamma   90.00
#
_symmetry.space_group_name_H-M   'P 1'
#
loop_
_entity.id
_entity.type
_entity.pdbx_description
1 polymer ?
#
loop_
_entity_poly.entity_id
_entity_poly.type
_entity_poly.pdbx_seq_one_letter_code
_entity_poly.pdbx_strand_id
1 'polypeptide(L)'
;MSPFIDPSDPVVAEALAEFTAHYENRWLDMELPALAGLTPRQAADDPTRREDLIRLLDSFDGFAQGPGTMSPTRLRRALRL
;
A
#
# COMPACT_ATOMS: atom_id res chain seq x y z
N MET A 1 -24.11 20.90 10.79
CA MET A 1 -23.05 19.87 10.58
C MET A 1 -23.00 19.53 9.11
N SER A 2 -21.85 19.66 8.49
CA SER A 2 -21.69 19.32 7.09
C SER A 2 -21.66 17.79 6.91
N PRO A 3 -22.41 17.23 5.95
CA PRO A 3 -22.33 15.80 5.68
C PRO A 3 -21.05 15.40 4.95
N PHE A 4 -20.22 16.36 4.59
CA PHE A 4 -18.96 16.10 3.89
C PHE A 4 -17.87 15.67 4.85
N ILE A 5 -17.18 14.60 4.47
CA ILE A 5 -15.90 14.27 5.09
C ILE A 5 -14.87 15.21 4.47
N ASP A 6 -14.28 16.08 5.29
CA ASP A 6 -13.27 17.02 4.86
C ASP A 6 -11.89 16.39 5.07
N PRO A 7 -11.15 16.04 4.01
CA PRO A 7 -9.83 15.41 4.16
C PRO A 7 -8.79 16.34 4.80
N SER A 8 -9.07 17.64 4.91
CA SER A 8 -8.21 18.58 5.61
C SER A 8 -8.47 18.60 7.12
N ASP A 9 -9.55 18.00 7.60
CA ASP A 9 -9.86 17.88 9.02
C ASP A 9 -8.86 16.90 9.67
N PRO A 10 -8.14 17.29 10.75
CA PRO A 10 -7.19 16.40 11.40
C PRO A 10 -7.78 15.09 11.89
N VAL A 11 -9.03 15.09 12.37
CA VAL A 11 -9.70 13.87 12.83
C VAL A 11 -9.97 12.93 11.67
N VAL A 12 -10.43 13.47 10.55
CA VAL A 12 -10.67 12.70 9.32
C VAL A 12 -9.36 12.18 8.75
N ALA A 13 -8.32 13.01 8.74
CA ALA A 13 -7.01 12.63 8.23
C ALA A 13 -6.41 11.47 9.05
N GLU A 14 -6.55 11.49 10.39
CA GLU A 14 -6.11 10.39 11.24
C GLU A 14 -6.89 9.11 10.96
N ALA A 15 -8.22 9.20 10.82
CA ALA A 15 -9.05 8.04 10.52
C ALA A 15 -8.70 7.43 9.15
N LEU A 16 -8.45 8.27 8.15
CA LEU A 16 -8.03 7.80 6.83
C LEU A 16 -6.64 7.16 6.88
N ALA A 17 -5.72 7.74 7.65
CA ALA A 17 -4.38 7.19 7.81
C ALA A 17 -4.43 5.79 8.47
N GLU A 18 -5.23 5.61 9.52
CA GLU A 18 -5.41 4.32 10.16
C GLU A 18 -6.04 3.30 9.22
N PHE A 19 -7.06 3.70 8.49
CA PHE A 19 -7.72 2.85 7.51
C PHE A 19 -6.74 2.42 6.42
N THR A 20 -5.95 3.36 5.90
CA THR A 20 -4.95 3.08 4.88
C THR A 20 -3.87 2.15 5.40
N ALA A 21 -3.40 2.35 6.63
CA ALA A 21 -2.41 1.49 7.26
C ALA A 21 -2.92 0.05 7.39
N HIS A 22 -4.18 -0.14 7.80
CA HIS A 22 -4.80 -1.47 7.86
C HIS A 22 -4.89 -2.10 6.48
N TYR A 23 -5.28 -1.33 5.49
CA TYR A 23 -5.38 -1.81 4.11
C TYR A 23 -4.01 -2.21 3.57
N GLU A 24 -2.99 -1.40 3.82
CA GLU A 24 -1.62 -1.70 3.42
C GLU A 24 -1.12 -2.99 4.06
N ASN A 25 -1.37 -3.18 5.36
CA ASN A 25 -0.99 -4.40 6.07
C ASN A 25 -1.68 -5.64 5.50
N ARG A 26 -2.96 -5.53 5.19
CA ARG A 26 -3.70 -6.63 4.56
C ARG A 26 -3.16 -6.96 3.19
N TRP A 27 -2.83 -5.93 2.40
CA TRP A 27 -2.27 -6.11 1.07
C TRP A 27 -0.92 -6.83 1.13
N LEU A 28 -0.08 -6.49 2.12
CA LEU A 28 1.23 -7.11 2.31
C LEU A 28 1.13 -8.63 2.58
N ASP A 29 0.01 -9.09 3.12
CA ASP A 29 -0.24 -10.49 3.42
C ASP A 29 -1.22 -11.15 2.44
N MET A 30 -1.56 -10.47 1.35
CA MET A 30 -2.48 -10.97 0.33
C MET A 30 -1.71 -11.69 -0.77
N GLU A 31 -2.18 -12.88 -1.15
CA GLU A 31 -1.61 -13.60 -2.29
C GLU A 31 -2.01 -12.91 -3.59
N LEU A 32 -1.02 -12.57 -4.41
CA LEU A 32 -1.24 -11.80 -5.65
C LEU A 32 -0.85 -12.62 -6.87
N PRO A 33 -1.73 -12.72 -7.89
CA PRO A 33 -1.38 -13.39 -9.13
C PRO A 33 -0.16 -12.78 -9.83
N ALA A 34 0.01 -11.45 -9.70
CA ALA A 34 1.16 -10.74 -10.26
C ALA A 34 2.49 -11.19 -9.65
N LEU A 35 2.45 -11.82 -8.48
CA LEU A 35 3.62 -12.34 -7.77
C LEU A 35 3.62 -13.89 -7.76
N ALA A 36 2.98 -14.49 -8.74
CA ALA A 36 2.86 -15.95 -8.88
C ALA A 36 2.22 -16.61 -7.65
N GLY A 37 1.24 -15.93 -7.02
CA GLY A 37 0.53 -16.41 -5.83
C GLY A 37 1.24 -16.14 -4.52
N LEU A 38 2.38 -15.48 -4.54
CA LEU A 38 3.06 -15.08 -3.32
C LEU A 38 2.46 -13.79 -2.74
N THR A 39 2.58 -13.64 -1.42
CA THR A 39 2.28 -12.35 -0.79
C THR A 39 3.43 -11.37 -1.07
N PRO A 40 3.18 -10.04 -0.99
CA PRO A 40 4.27 -9.08 -1.11
C PRO A 40 5.42 -9.32 -0.13
N ARG A 41 5.13 -9.74 1.10
CA ARG A 41 6.17 -10.08 2.08
C ARG A 41 7.01 -11.28 1.63
N GLN A 42 6.37 -12.30 1.09
CA GLN A 42 7.07 -13.47 0.56
C GLN A 42 7.89 -13.13 -0.66
N ALA A 43 7.36 -12.30 -1.56
CA ALA A 43 8.08 -11.87 -2.75
C ALA A 43 9.30 -11.02 -2.41
N ALA A 44 9.22 -10.20 -1.35
CA ALA A 44 10.35 -9.39 -0.90
C ALA A 44 11.50 -10.25 -0.39
N ASP A 45 11.18 -11.42 0.20
CA ASP A 45 12.19 -12.36 0.68
C ASP A 45 12.68 -13.32 -0.42
N ASP A 46 12.03 -13.36 -1.57
CA ASP A 46 12.38 -14.24 -2.69
C ASP A 46 13.14 -13.45 -3.76
N PRO A 47 14.45 -13.71 -3.95
CA PRO A 47 15.25 -13.00 -4.95
C PRO A 47 14.70 -13.09 -6.36
N THR A 48 13.99 -14.18 -6.69
CA THR A 48 13.42 -14.37 -8.04
C THR A 48 12.14 -13.58 -8.26
N ARG A 49 11.46 -13.16 -7.19
CA ARG A 49 10.18 -12.43 -7.26
C ARG A 49 10.28 -10.98 -6.79
N ARG A 50 11.41 -10.62 -6.21
CA ARG A 50 11.61 -9.28 -5.69
C ARG A 50 11.50 -8.21 -6.78
N GLU A 51 12.03 -8.46 -7.96
CA GLU A 51 11.91 -7.54 -9.09
C GLU A 51 10.46 -7.35 -9.53
N ASP A 52 9.69 -8.43 -9.57
CA ASP A 52 8.27 -8.36 -9.91
C ASP A 52 7.52 -7.49 -8.90
N LEU A 53 7.85 -7.62 -7.62
CA LEU A 53 7.28 -6.80 -6.56
C LEU A 53 7.66 -5.32 -6.75
N ILE A 54 8.90 -5.03 -7.06
CA ILE A 54 9.38 -3.67 -7.29
C ILE A 54 8.64 -3.04 -8.47
N ARG A 55 8.48 -3.77 -9.56
CA ARG A 55 7.72 -3.30 -10.73
C ARG A 55 6.26 -3.04 -10.39
N LEU A 56 5.66 -3.91 -9.58
CA LEU A 56 4.28 -3.73 -9.14
C LEU A 56 4.13 -2.45 -8.31
N LEU A 57 5.06 -2.21 -7.38
CA LEU A 57 5.05 -0.98 -6.57
C LEU A 57 5.30 0.26 -7.43
N ASP A 58 6.19 0.18 -8.42
CA ASP A 58 6.44 1.29 -9.34
C ASP A 58 5.17 1.64 -10.14
N SER A 59 4.34 0.65 -10.47
CA SER A 59 3.10 0.90 -11.18
C SER A 59 2.08 1.68 -10.33
N PHE A 60 2.21 1.64 -9.00
CA PHE A 60 1.33 2.39 -8.11
C PHE A 60 1.66 3.87 -8.06
N ASP A 61 2.89 4.27 -8.40
CA ASP A 61 3.31 5.66 -8.33
C ASP A 61 2.42 6.59 -9.18
N GLY A 62 1.84 6.07 -10.26
CA GLY A 62 0.92 6.82 -11.10
C GLY A 62 -0.50 6.92 -10.56
N PHE A 63 -0.86 6.09 -9.59
CA PHE A 63 -2.23 6.01 -9.08
C PHE A 63 -2.36 6.42 -7.61
N ALA A 64 -1.30 6.29 -6.84
CA ALA A 64 -1.31 6.55 -5.40
C ALA A 64 -1.16 8.06 -5.13
N GLN A 65 -2.20 8.81 -5.43
CA GLN A 65 -2.24 10.26 -5.28
C GLN A 65 -3.35 10.63 -4.30
N GLY A 66 -2.99 11.11 -3.12
CA GLY A 66 -3.93 11.67 -2.17
C GLY A 66 -4.21 10.78 -0.95
N PRO A 67 -4.98 11.31 0.03
CA PRO A 67 -5.31 10.58 1.26
C PRO A 67 -6.23 9.40 0.99
N GLY A 68 -6.06 8.33 1.74
CA GLY A 68 -6.86 7.12 1.61
C GLY A 68 -6.35 6.12 0.58
N THR A 69 -5.27 6.44 -0.13
CA THR A 69 -4.63 5.51 -1.07
C THR A 69 -3.36 4.92 -0.46
N MET A 70 -2.99 3.72 -0.91
CA MET A 70 -1.75 3.10 -0.45
C MET A 70 -0.54 3.91 -0.92
N SER A 71 0.45 4.07 -0.05
CA SER A 71 1.69 4.77 -0.38
C SER A 71 2.75 3.76 -0.82
N PRO A 72 3.21 3.81 -2.08
CA PRO A 72 4.30 2.94 -2.52
C PRO A 72 5.56 3.10 -1.68
N THR A 73 5.85 4.33 -1.24
CA THR A 73 7.01 4.61 -0.39
C THR A 73 6.93 3.88 0.94
N ARG A 74 5.75 3.90 1.59
CA ARG A 74 5.56 3.18 2.85
C ARG A 74 5.60 1.67 2.66
N LEU A 75 5.04 1.17 1.56
CA LEU A 75 5.08 -0.25 1.23
C LEU A 75 6.52 -0.73 1.01
N ARG A 76 7.31 0.04 0.26
CA ARG A 76 8.73 -0.27 0.07
C ARG A 76 9.49 -0.30 1.39
N ARG A 77 9.22 0.67 2.26
CA ARG A 77 9.86 0.72 3.58
C ARG A 77 9.47 -0.48 4.43
N ALA A 78 8.20 -0.87 4.44
CA ALA A 78 7.72 -2.02 5.18
C ALA A 78 8.34 -3.34 4.67
N LEU A 79 8.59 -3.41 3.37
CA LEU A 79 9.18 -4.57 2.71
C LEU A 79 10.72 -4.52 2.66
N ARG A 80 11.32 -3.43 3.10
CA ARG A 80 12.77 -3.20 3.09
C ARG A 80 13.36 -3.22 1.68
N LEU A 81 12.66 -2.61 0.76
CA LEU A 81 13.10 -2.50 -0.64
C LEU A 81 13.87 -1.21 -0.91
#